data_86f936388e0eed0557e3ed11a5d7ee1c
#
_entry.id   86f936388e0eed0557e3ed11a5d7ee1c
#
_cell.length_a   1.000
_cell.length_b   1.000
_cell.length_c   1.000
_cell.angle_alpha   90.00
_cell.angle_beta   90.00
_cell.angle_gamma   90.00
#
_symmetry.space_group_name_H-M   'P 1'
#
loop_
_entity.id
_entity.type
_entity.pdbx_description
1 polymer ?
#
loop_
_entity_poly.entity_id
_entity_poly.type
_entity_poly.pdbx_seq_one_letter_code
_entity_poly.pdbx_strand_id
1 'polypeptide(L)'
;MALPLFQYGSAEAGKFFTIEKESEAAKLFGLDRVGPIRFALQGGAKEVLAYTVSSDVEAESFEEIREAFESRSFNVFVFPEEISAEERANTKAWVVRNRQEGKHFLAVFGGSNADDQDPAIGNERTTQLADDYIVNLITGAHVNGSPYSSGKYAPYIAGLIAGTGINKSITYAPVQATDVGKRLKNSEIAAALQKGSLLLVHDGEKVKVEQGLVTSKKKIRAIRARQAISTDIPRTAAEAYIGKLDNSADGQAALISAVKAYLERLELNHVLTDIVVTLDPERKSEGDSVYLLIGFTETDSMERIFLTVRV
;
A
#
# COMPACT_ATOMS: atom_id res chain seq x y z
N MET A 1 -0.40 -5.50 7.09
CA MET A 1 0.51 -4.39 6.77
C MET A 1 1.69 -4.35 7.73
N ALA A 2 2.74 -3.55 7.47
CA ALA A 2 3.95 -3.50 8.25
C ALA A 2 4.35 -2.06 8.64
N LEU A 3 4.88 -1.88 9.85
CA LEU A 3 5.40 -0.60 10.33
C LEU A 3 6.51 -0.77 11.38
N PRO A 4 7.52 0.11 11.42
CA PRO A 4 8.43 0.21 12.56
C PRO A 4 7.72 0.91 13.73
N LEU A 5 8.06 0.52 14.95
CA LEU A 5 7.54 1.09 16.18
C LEU A 5 8.70 1.64 17.01
N PHE A 6 8.77 2.97 17.10
CA PHE A 6 9.85 3.69 17.79
C PHE A 6 9.61 3.83 19.30
N GLN A 7 8.36 3.67 19.74
CA GLN A 7 7.97 3.71 21.15
C GLN A 7 7.17 2.46 21.48
N TYR A 8 7.71 1.59 22.34
CA TYR A 8 7.14 0.26 22.63
C TYR A 8 7.26 -0.16 24.10
N GLY A 9 7.49 0.79 25.02
CA GLY A 9 7.52 0.56 26.46
C GLY A 9 8.63 -0.39 26.90
N SER A 10 8.24 -1.47 27.59
CA SER A 10 9.15 -2.50 28.10
C SER A 10 9.28 -3.72 27.17
N ALA A 11 8.68 -3.69 25.97
CA ALA A 11 8.84 -4.78 25.03
C ALA A 11 10.30 -4.89 24.55
N GLU A 12 10.70 -6.08 24.11
CA GLU A 12 12.05 -6.33 23.61
C GLU A 12 12.30 -5.58 22.30
N ALA A 13 13.44 -4.92 22.18
CA ALA A 13 13.88 -4.24 20.97
C ALA A 13 14.31 -5.24 19.88
N GLY A 14 14.26 -4.82 18.60
CA GLY A 14 14.68 -5.63 17.46
C GLY A 14 13.78 -6.85 17.20
N LYS A 15 12.52 -6.82 17.63
CA LYS A 15 11.58 -7.94 17.50
C LYS A 15 10.38 -7.60 16.63
N PHE A 16 9.88 -8.63 15.97
CA PHE A 16 8.62 -8.56 15.23
C PHE A 16 7.45 -9.07 16.06
N PHE A 17 6.36 -8.32 16.02
CA PHE A 17 5.09 -8.67 16.65
C PHE A 17 3.99 -8.60 15.62
N THR A 18 3.19 -9.66 15.49
CA THR A 18 1.98 -9.66 14.67
C THR A 18 0.79 -9.33 15.56
N ILE A 19 0.12 -8.24 15.27
CA ILE A 19 -0.96 -7.67 16.09
C ILE A 19 -2.25 -7.65 15.28
N GLU A 20 -3.29 -8.29 15.78
CA GLU A 20 -4.63 -8.30 15.18
C GLU A 20 -5.63 -7.40 15.93
N LYS A 21 -5.33 -7.10 17.21
CA LYS A 21 -6.24 -6.32 18.08
C LYS A 21 -5.48 -5.25 18.85
N GLU A 22 -6.09 -4.07 18.99
CA GLU A 22 -5.53 -2.98 19.80
C GLU A 22 -5.26 -3.40 21.24
N SER A 23 -6.11 -4.23 21.83
CA SER A 23 -5.93 -4.72 23.19
C SER A 23 -4.68 -5.58 23.39
N GLU A 24 -4.22 -6.27 22.36
CA GLU A 24 -2.95 -7.01 22.36
C GLU A 24 -1.78 -6.06 22.32
N ALA A 25 -1.81 -5.06 21.40
CA ALA A 25 -0.81 -4.03 21.34
C ALA A 25 -0.67 -3.26 22.67
N ALA A 26 -1.80 -2.90 23.30
CA ALA A 26 -1.81 -2.18 24.56
C ALA A 26 -1.18 -2.97 25.71
N LYS A 27 -1.36 -4.29 25.73
CA LYS A 27 -0.68 -5.17 26.73
C LYS A 27 0.83 -5.26 26.52
N LEU A 28 1.27 -5.27 25.25
CA LEU A 28 2.70 -5.40 24.91
C LEU A 28 3.45 -4.08 25.04
N PHE A 29 2.88 -2.98 24.59
CA PHE A 29 3.58 -1.71 24.38
C PHE A 29 3.13 -0.58 25.32
N GLY A 30 1.98 -0.74 25.99
CA GLY A 30 1.32 0.31 26.74
C GLY A 30 0.34 1.13 25.88
N LEU A 31 -0.78 1.55 26.48
CA LEU A 31 -1.90 2.16 25.79
C LEU A 31 -1.56 3.51 25.10
N ASP A 32 -0.60 4.23 25.63
CA ASP A 32 -0.09 5.52 25.17
C ASP A 32 0.85 5.41 23.93
N ARG A 33 1.36 4.20 23.63
CA ARG A 33 2.34 3.96 22.55
C ARG A 33 1.77 3.22 21.34
N VAL A 34 0.53 2.77 21.40
CA VAL A 34 -0.10 1.98 20.34
C VAL A 34 -0.75 2.82 19.25
N GLY A 35 -0.60 4.15 19.27
CA GLY A 35 -1.22 5.07 18.32
C GLY A 35 -1.11 4.63 16.86
N PRO A 36 0.10 4.35 16.34
CA PRO A 36 0.27 3.91 14.95
C PRO A 36 -0.44 2.59 14.64
N ILE A 37 -0.37 1.60 15.55
CA ILE A 37 -1.03 0.30 15.38
C ILE A 37 -2.56 0.48 15.44
N ARG A 38 -3.05 1.31 16.37
CA ARG A 38 -4.47 1.68 16.47
C ARG A 38 -4.99 2.27 15.17
N PHE A 39 -4.29 3.26 14.61
CA PHE A 39 -4.66 3.85 13.32
C PHE A 39 -4.69 2.84 12.20
N ALA A 40 -3.69 1.95 12.11
CA ALA A 40 -3.66 0.90 11.11
C ALA A 40 -4.86 -0.06 11.22
N LEU A 41 -5.20 -0.52 12.42
CA LEU A 41 -6.34 -1.39 12.66
C LEU A 41 -7.68 -0.68 12.41
N GLN A 42 -7.82 0.58 12.84
CA GLN A 42 -9.00 1.42 12.58
C GLN A 42 -9.18 1.72 11.08
N GLY A 43 -8.09 1.83 10.32
CA GLY A 43 -8.12 1.91 8.86
C GLY A 43 -8.68 0.64 8.21
N GLY A 44 -8.59 -0.51 8.88
CA GLY A 44 -9.13 -1.79 8.41
C GLY A 44 -8.07 -2.87 8.17
N ALA A 45 -6.81 -2.66 8.58
CA ALA A 45 -5.80 -3.70 8.53
C ALA A 45 -6.25 -4.91 9.36
N LYS A 46 -6.18 -6.11 8.79
CA LYS A 46 -6.51 -7.36 9.48
C LYS A 46 -5.44 -7.71 10.52
N GLU A 47 -4.19 -7.43 10.18
CA GLU A 47 -3.03 -7.62 11.04
C GLU A 47 -1.99 -6.51 10.79
N VAL A 48 -1.22 -6.19 11.81
CA VAL A 48 -0.11 -5.25 11.77
C VAL A 48 1.15 -5.98 12.20
N LEU A 49 2.11 -6.09 11.30
CA LEU A 49 3.46 -6.55 11.59
C LEU A 49 4.26 -5.36 12.11
N ALA A 50 4.40 -5.26 13.43
CA ALA A 50 5.14 -4.21 14.10
C ALA A 50 6.57 -4.68 14.39
N TYR A 51 7.56 -3.84 14.08
CA TYR A 51 8.96 -4.05 14.41
C TYR A 51 9.41 -3.03 15.45
N THR A 52 9.87 -3.48 16.61
CA THR A 52 10.37 -2.60 17.66
C THR A 52 11.80 -2.15 17.35
N VAL A 53 11.94 -0.87 17.00
CA VAL A 53 13.23 -0.28 16.62
C VAL A 53 14.10 -0.11 17.86
N SER A 54 15.37 -0.55 17.82
CA SER A 54 16.27 -0.41 18.96
C SER A 54 16.55 1.05 19.31
N SER A 55 16.45 1.39 20.60
CA SER A 55 16.75 2.74 21.12
C SER A 55 18.19 2.90 21.59
N ASP A 56 18.96 1.81 21.67
CA ASP A 56 20.27 1.77 22.33
C ASP A 56 21.46 1.94 21.36
N VAL A 57 21.20 2.03 20.08
CA VAL A 57 22.20 2.40 19.08
C VAL A 57 21.98 3.86 18.74
N GLU A 58 23.02 4.65 18.57
CA GLU A 58 22.94 5.94 17.91
C GLU A 58 22.26 5.73 16.55
N ALA A 59 20.91 5.80 16.59
CA ALA A 59 19.95 5.51 15.53
C ALA A 59 20.25 4.17 14.81
N GLU A 60 19.53 3.10 15.17
CA GLU A 60 19.30 2.01 14.21
C GLU A 60 18.95 2.70 12.87
N SER A 61 19.83 2.57 11.91
CA SER A 61 19.71 3.34 10.69
C SER A 61 18.40 2.93 10.02
N PHE A 62 17.72 3.86 9.34
CA PHE A 62 16.53 3.51 8.56
C PHE A 62 16.81 2.39 7.54
N GLU A 63 18.07 2.16 7.19
CA GLU A 63 18.52 1.05 6.36
C GLU A 63 18.34 -0.29 7.10
N GLU A 64 18.81 -0.42 8.35
CA GLU A 64 18.64 -1.62 9.16
C GLU A 64 17.15 -1.95 9.40
N ILE A 65 16.32 -0.91 9.61
CA ILE A 65 14.87 -1.09 9.69
C ILE A 65 14.33 -1.69 8.38
N ARG A 66 14.70 -1.16 7.22
CA ARG A 66 14.27 -1.69 5.92
C ARG A 66 14.73 -3.13 5.70
N GLU A 67 16.00 -3.43 6.03
CA GLU A 67 16.58 -4.77 5.94
C GLU A 67 15.85 -5.80 6.83
N ALA A 68 15.48 -5.41 8.04
CA ALA A 68 14.72 -6.27 8.95
C ALA A 68 13.38 -6.72 8.29
N PHE A 69 12.71 -5.84 7.53
CA PHE A 69 11.48 -6.16 6.84
C PHE A 69 11.68 -6.98 5.54
N GLU A 70 12.88 -7.08 4.98
CA GLU A 70 13.10 -7.82 3.71
C GLU A 70 12.75 -9.31 3.82
N SER A 71 12.98 -9.91 4.99
CA SER A 71 12.66 -11.31 5.25
C SER A 71 11.18 -11.58 5.59
N ARG A 72 10.33 -10.55 5.62
CA ARG A 72 8.93 -10.65 6.08
C ARG A 72 7.94 -10.40 4.95
N SER A 73 6.80 -11.09 5.00
CA SER A 73 5.70 -10.90 4.04
C SER A 73 4.73 -9.85 4.55
N PHE A 74 4.44 -8.85 3.72
CA PHE A 74 3.44 -7.82 3.94
C PHE A 74 3.04 -7.18 2.61
N ASN A 75 1.90 -6.51 2.57
CA ASN A 75 1.38 -5.89 1.34
C ASN A 75 1.40 -4.35 1.36
N VAL A 76 1.53 -3.73 2.52
CA VAL A 76 1.68 -2.27 2.68
C VAL A 76 2.68 -2.00 3.79
N PHE A 77 3.60 -1.07 3.55
CA PHE A 77 4.58 -0.57 4.51
C PHE A 77 4.33 0.91 4.81
N VAL A 78 4.56 1.34 6.04
CA VAL A 78 4.43 2.75 6.43
C VAL A 78 5.35 3.09 7.60
N PHE A 79 6.01 4.25 7.54
CA PHE A 79 6.57 4.87 8.73
C PHE A 79 5.46 5.59 9.50
N PRO A 80 5.41 5.52 10.84
CA PRO A 80 4.33 6.09 11.64
C PRO A 80 4.45 7.60 11.86
N GLU A 81 5.40 8.24 11.19
CA GLU A 81 5.69 9.67 11.27
C GLU A 81 6.42 10.17 10.01
N GLU A 82 6.68 11.46 9.93
CA GLU A 82 7.50 12.01 8.86
C GLU A 82 8.95 11.50 8.98
N ILE A 83 9.54 11.18 7.84
CA ILE A 83 10.96 10.90 7.69
C ILE A 83 11.62 11.94 6.77
N SER A 84 12.94 12.07 6.82
CA SER A 84 13.69 13.03 6.00
C SER A 84 13.50 12.79 4.50
N ALA A 85 13.81 13.79 3.69
CA ALA A 85 13.74 13.67 2.24
C ALA A 85 14.69 12.58 1.71
N GLU A 86 15.87 12.46 2.33
CA GLU A 86 16.84 11.41 2.03
C GLU A 86 16.28 10.02 2.33
N GLU A 87 15.70 9.82 3.52
CA GLU A 87 15.14 8.53 3.91
C GLU A 87 13.90 8.16 3.08
N ARG A 88 13.12 9.15 2.63
CA ARG A 88 12.06 8.91 1.65
C ARG A 88 12.61 8.40 0.32
N ALA A 89 13.70 9.00 -0.18
CA ALA A 89 14.34 8.55 -1.42
C ALA A 89 14.93 7.15 -1.28
N ASN A 90 15.61 6.85 -0.17
CA ASN A 90 16.16 5.54 0.14
C ASN A 90 15.05 4.47 0.24
N THR A 91 13.93 4.81 0.89
CA THR A 91 12.77 3.89 1.00
C THR A 91 12.12 3.66 -0.37
N LYS A 92 12.02 4.69 -1.23
CA LYS A 92 11.59 4.51 -2.63
C LYS A 92 12.51 3.55 -3.37
N ALA A 93 13.83 3.73 -3.28
CA ALA A 93 14.80 2.83 -3.90
C ALA A 93 14.66 1.39 -3.40
N TRP A 94 14.44 1.21 -2.09
CA TRP A 94 14.16 -0.09 -1.46
C TRP A 94 12.87 -0.74 -2.01
N VAL A 95 11.77 0.00 -2.15
CA VAL A 95 10.52 -0.50 -2.76
C VAL A 95 10.76 -0.95 -4.20
N VAL A 96 11.50 -0.16 -5.00
CA VAL A 96 11.79 -0.47 -6.41
C VAL A 96 12.65 -1.73 -6.50
N ARG A 97 13.72 -1.84 -5.69
CA ARG A 97 14.60 -3.02 -5.65
C ARG A 97 13.81 -4.29 -5.28
N ASN A 98 13.05 -4.27 -4.18
CA ASN A 98 12.24 -5.41 -3.76
C ASN A 98 11.26 -5.86 -4.84
N ARG A 99 10.63 -4.90 -5.55
CA ARG A 99 9.73 -5.21 -6.68
C ARG A 99 10.45 -5.91 -7.83
N GLN A 100 11.68 -5.49 -8.16
CA GLN A 100 12.52 -6.15 -9.17
C GLN A 100 12.92 -7.57 -8.75
N GLU A 101 13.06 -7.81 -7.47
CA GLU A 101 13.35 -9.11 -6.85
C GLU A 101 12.09 -9.97 -6.63
N GLY A 102 10.89 -9.49 -7.06
CA GLY A 102 9.63 -10.23 -6.97
C GLY A 102 8.83 -10.02 -5.68
N LYS A 103 9.28 -9.14 -4.78
CA LYS A 103 8.55 -8.78 -3.57
C LYS A 103 7.78 -7.47 -3.77
N HIS A 104 6.47 -7.56 -3.85
CA HIS A 104 5.59 -6.44 -4.18
C HIS A 104 4.85 -5.92 -2.93
N PHE A 105 5.02 -4.66 -2.58
CA PHE A 105 4.27 -3.97 -1.52
C PHE A 105 4.19 -2.47 -1.80
N LEU A 106 3.13 -1.82 -1.31
CA LEU A 106 2.99 -0.37 -1.35
C LEU A 106 3.69 0.27 -0.15
N ALA A 107 4.28 1.45 -0.33
CA ALA A 107 4.73 2.29 0.77
C ALA A 107 3.87 3.56 0.88
N VAL A 108 3.50 3.94 2.11
CA VAL A 108 2.70 5.13 2.39
C VAL A 108 3.55 6.16 3.12
N PHE A 109 3.56 7.38 2.63
CA PHE A 109 4.25 8.52 3.23
C PHE A 109 3.27 9.64 3.58
N GLY A 110 3.69 10.49 4.49
CA GLY A 110 3.07 11.76 4.82
C GLY A 110 4.14 12.78 5.21
N GLY A 111 3.73 13.97 5.62
CA GLY A 111 4.60 15.06 6.05
C GLY A 111 4.32 15.55 7.46
N SER A 112 4.98 16.64 7.82
CA SER A 112 4.79 17.34 9.09
C SER A 112 3.49 18.15 9.12
N ASN A 113 3.09 18.60 10.31
CA ASN A 113 1.98 19.56 10.44
C ASN A 113 2.25 20.86 9.67
N ALA A 114 3.51 21.28 9.57
CA ALA A 114 3.89 22.50 8.83
C ALA A 114 3.70 22.30 7.33
N ASP A 115 4.17 21.17 6.79
CA ASP A 115 4.00 20.80 5.37
C ASP A 115 2.52 20.72 4.97
N ASP A 116 1.70 20.17 5.85
CA ASP A 116 0.26 19.99 5.60
C ASP A 116 -0.51 21.32 5.49
N GLN A 117 0.10 22.44 5.93
CA GLN A 117 -0.47 23.77 5.75
C GLN A 117 -0.22 24.34 4.34
N ASP A 118 0.75 23.80 3.58
CA ASP A 118 0.99 24.19 2.20
C ASP A 118 0.93 22.96 1.27
N PRO A 119 -0.17 22.78 0.52
CA PRO A 119 -0.32 21.64 -0.39
C PRO A 119 0.74 21.61 -1.51
N ALA A 120 1.41 22.73 -1.80
CA ALA A 120 2.49 22.76 -2.78
C ALA A 120 3.69 21.90 -2.33
N ILE A 121 4.05 21.96 -1.04
CA ILE A 121 5.12 21.15 -0.44
C ILE A 121 4.77 19.64 -0.57
N GLY A 122 3.54 19.28 -0.21
CA GLY A 122 3.06 17.91 -0.36
C GLY A 122 3.07 17.40 -1.81
N ASN A 123 2.70 18.26 -2.76
CA ASN A 123 2.69 17.98 -4.18
C ASN A 123 4.12 17.84 -4.76
N GLU A 124 5.07 18.64 -4.27
CA GLU A 124 6.48 18.50 -4.64
C GLU A 124 7.02 17.15 -4.16
N ARG A 125 6.77 16.79 -2.91
CA ARG A 125 7.10 15.47 -2.34
C ARG A 125 6.50 14.34 -3.18
N THR A 126 5.24 14.44 -3.63
CA THR A 126 4.60 13.47 -4.52
C THR A 126 5.38 13.33 -5.83
N THR A 127 5.81 14.44 -6.42
CA THR A 127 6.57 14.44 -7.68
C THR A 127 7.95 13.78 -7.52
N GLN A 128 8.64 14.06 -6.42
CA GLN A 128 9.94 13.43 -6.10
C GLN A 128 9.81 11.93 -5.87
N LEU A 129 8.69 11.50 -5.29
CA LEU A 129 8.40 10.10 -4.99
C LEU A 129 7.70 9.35 -6.12
N ALA A 130 7.57 9.91 -7.32
CA ALA A 130 6.81 9.31 -8.42
C ALA A 130 7.17 7.83 -8.65
N ASP A 131 6.24 6.92 -8.32
CA ASP A 131 6.33 5.47 -8.49
C ASP A 131 4.94 4.83 -8.38
N ASP A 132 4.75 3.67 -9.01
CA ASP A 132 3.49 2.92 -9.02
C ASP A 132 3.14 2.33 -7.64
N TYR A 133 4.11 2.13 -6.76
CA TYR A 133 3.94 1.47 -5.46
C TYR A 133 4.11 2.44 -4.28
N ILE A 134 4.03 3.74 -4.54
CA ILE A 134 4.14 4.77 -3.50
C ILE A 134 2.86 5.60 -3.43
N VAL A 135 2.38 5.79 -2.20
CA VAL A 135 1.27 6.67 -1.84
C VAL A 135 1.81 7.81 -0.97
N ASN A 136 1.47 9.04 -1.28
CA ASN A 136 1.85 10.20 -0.50
C ASN A 136 0.61 10.97 -0.03
N LEU A 137 0.31 10.90 1.27
CA LEU A 137 -0.74 11.68 1.92
C LEU A 137 -0.24 13.11 2.16
N ILE A 138 -1.00 14.11 1.73
CA ILE A 138 -0.60 15.54 1.84
C ILE A 138 -1.48 16.36 2.78
N THR A 139 -2.44 15.73 3.44
CA THR A 139 -3.34 16.41 4.38
C THR A 139 -3.34 15.68 5.71
N GLY A 140 -3.19 16.43 6.80
CA GLY A 140 -3.41 15.92 8.14
C GLY A 140 -4.88 15.71 8.46
N ALA A 141 -5.16 15.16 9.64
CA ALA A 141 -6.51 14.87 10.12
C ALA A 141 -6.68 15.29 11.60
N HIS A 142 -7.91 15.66 11.98
CA HIS A 142 -8.29 15.85 13.37
C HIS A 142 -9.07 14.61 13.84
N VAL A 143 -8.60 13.97 14.90
CA VAL A 143 -9.24 12.77 15.48
C VAL A 143 -9.50 13.03 16.94
N ASN A 144 -10.77 12.96 17.37
CA ASN A 144 -11.19 13.22 18.76
C ASN A 144 -10.64 14.55 19.32
N GLY A 145 -10.66 15.61 18.50
CA GLY A 145 -10.18 16.93 18.88
C GLY A 145 -8.66 17.13 18.84
N SER A 146 -7.87 16.10 18.57
CA SER A 146 -6.41 16.18 18.45
C SER A 146 -5.97 16.26 16.99
N PRO A 147 -5.03 17.17 16.63
CA PRO A 147 -4.47 17.24 15.29
C PRO A 147 -3.39 16.19 15.07
N TYR A 148 -3.42 15.53 13.92
CA TYR A 148 -2.39 14.61 13.44
C TYR A 148 -1.90 15.07 12.07
N SER A 149 -0.58 15.14 11.91
CA SER A 149 0.02 15.37 10.59
C SER A 149 -0.27 14.22 9.64
N SER A 150 -0.12 14.48 8.34
CA SER A 150 -0.27 13.42 7.33
C SER A 150 0.70 12.26 7.58
N GLY A 151 1.92 12.51 8.09
CA GLY A 151 2.87 11.47 8.51
C GLY A 151 2.34 10.61 9.66
N LYS A 152 1.81 11.23 10.70
CA LYS A 152 1.23 10.51 11.85
C LYS A 152 -0.08 9.80 11.54
N TYR A 153 -0.82 10.27 10.53
CA TYR A 153 -2.07 9.65 10.08
C TYR A 153 -1.87 8.64 8.94
N ALA A 154 -0.68 8.60 8.32
CA ALA A 154 -0.32 7.65 7.28
C ALA A 154 -0.59 6.16 7.63
N PRO A 155 -0.38 5.69 8.88
CA PRO A 155 -0.76 4.34 9.28
C PRO A 155 -2.24 4.02 9.11
N TYR A 156 -3.15 4.98 9.31
CA TYR A 156 -4.58 4.80 9.03
C TYR A 156 -4.82 4.54 7.54
N ILE A 157 -4.21 5.34 6.67
CA ILE A 157 -4.32 5.19 5.22
C ILE A 157 -3.72 3.86 4.75
N ALA A 158 -2.57 3.47 5.32
CA ALA A 158 -1.96 2.16 5.05
C ALA A 158 -2.90 1.01 5.45
N GLY A 159 -3.56 1.13 6.60
CA GLY A 159 -4.59 0.20 7.06
C GLY A 159 -5.80 0.16 6.13
N LEU A 160 -6.28 1.32 5.66
CA LEU A 160 -7.38 1.44 4.72
C LEU A 160 -7.06 0.77 3.38
N ILE A 161 -5.86 0.99 2.86
CA ILE A 161 -5.38 0.32 1.64
C ILE A 161 -5.31 -1.19 1.86
N ALA A 162 -4.71 -1.65 2.96
CA ALA A 162 -4.54 -3.07 3.26
C ALA A 162 -5.87 -3.80 3.49
N GLY A 163 -6.83 -3.15 4.16
CA GLY A 163 -8.12 -3.72 4.53
C GLY A 163 -9.17 -3.71 3.42
N THR A 164 -9.05 -2.79 2.45
CA THR A 164 -10.01 -2.69 1.34
C THR A 164 -9.84 -3.88 0.37
N GLY A 165 -10.92 -4.51 -0.05
CA GLY A 165 -10.90 -5.58 -1.05
C GLY A 165 -10.25 -5.13 -2.37
N ILE A 166 -9.51 -6.03 -3.05
CA ILE A 166 -8.78 -5.68 -4.29
C ILE A 166 -9.68 -5.26 -5.45
N ASN A 167 -10.98 -5.61 -5.38
CA ASN A 167 -12.00 -5.20 -6.33
C ASN A 167 -12.69 -3.87 -5.96
N LYS A 168 -12.22 -3.18 -4.92
CA LYS A 168 -12.79 -1.91 -4.46
C LYS A 168 -11.75 -0.80 -4.48
N SER A 169 -12.22 0.44 -4.73
CA SER A 169 -11.40 1.64 -4.59
C SER A 169 -11.56 2.24 -3.20
N ILE A 170 -10.51 2.91 -2.72
CA ILE A 170 -10.58 3.78 -1.53
C ILE A 170 -11.02 5.21 -1.87
N THR A 171 -11.29 5.52 -3.14
CA THR A 171 -11.86 6.80 -3.57
C THR A 171 -13.20 7.02 -2.87
N TYR A 172 -13.37 8.19 -2.25
CA TYR A 172 -14.51 8.56 -1.42
C TYR A 172 -14.77 7.68 -0.18
N ALA A 173 -13.81 6.80 0.17
CA ALA A 173 -13.90 6.05 1.42
C ALA A 173 -13.91 7.01 2.62
N PRO A 174 -14.89 6.91 3.53
CA PRO A 174 -14.90 7.69 4.75
C PRO A 174 -13.75 7.26 5.67
N VAL A 175 -13.19 8.23 6.38
CA VAL A 175 -12.13 8.00 7.37
C VAL A 175 -12.59 8.42 8.77
N GLN A 176 -11.98 7.82 9.80
CA GLN A 176 -12.29 8.17 11.20
C GLN A 176 -11.56 9.44 11.60
N ALA A 177 -12.05 10.57 11.10
CA ALA A 177 -11.59 11.90 11.44
C ALA A 177 -12.79 12.86 11.54
N THR A 178 -12.71 13.84 12.40
CA THR A 178 -13.75 14.86 12.58
C THR A 178 -13.57 16.04 11.63
N ASP A 179 -12.33 16.33 11.22
CA ASP A 179 -11.99 17.34 10.23
C ASP A 179 -10.63 17.02 9.59
N VAL A 180 -10.27 17.74 8.55
CA VAL A 180 -8.94 17.72 7.92
C VAL A 180 -8.05 18.77 8.55
N GLY A 181 -6.73 18.56 8.54
CA GLY A 181 -5.76 19.52 9.08
C GLY A 181 -5.80 20.89 8.38
N LYS A 182 -6.13 20.88 7.08
CA LYS A 182 -6.40 22.08 6.27
C LYS A 182 -7.50 21.76 5.26
N ARG A 183 -8.51 22.62 5.18
CA ARG A 183 -9.54 22.56 4.13
C ARG A 183 -9.00 23.20 2.84
N LEU A 184 -8.77 22.38 1.83
CA LEU A 184 -8.23 22.80 0.54
C LEU A 184 -9.31 23.41 -0.35
N LYS A 185 -8.91 24.38 -1.16
CA LYS A 185 -9.75 24.95 -2.23
C LYS A 185 -9.85 23.96 -3.40
N ASN A 186 -10.89 24.05 -4.21
CA ASN A 186 -11.07 23.19 -5.38
C ASN A 186 -9.87 23.24 -6.34
N SER A 187 -9.21 24.39 -6.50
CA SER A 187 -8.01 24.52 -7.33
C SER A 187 -6.80 23.79 -6.73
N GLU A 188 -6.65 23.79 -5.40
CA GLU A 188 -5.59 23.08 -4.69
C GLU A 188 -5.83 21.55 -4.77
N ILE A 189 -7.09 21.11 -4.62
CA ILE A 189 -7.49 19.70 -4.79
C ILE A 189 -7.17 19.23 -6.22
N ALA A 190 -7.60 20.01 -7.23
CA ALA A 190 -7.35 19.66 -8.63
C ALA A 190 -5.84 19.55 -8.93
N ALA A 191 -5.04 20.51 -8.43
CA ALA A 191 -3.58 20.50 -8.59
C ALA A 191 -2.94 19.26 -7.92
N ALA A 192 -3.39 18.91 -6.73
CA ALA A 192 -2.91 17.74 -6.00
C ALA A 192 -3.21 16.43 -6.73
N LEU A 193 -4.44 16.27 -7.22
CA LEU A 193 -4.83 15.08 -7.99
C LEU A 193 -4.05 14.96 -9.30
N GLN A 194 -3.77 16.08 -9.99
CA GLN A 194 -2.92 16.09 -11.18
C GLN A 194 -1.47 15.65 -10.92
N LYS A 195 -1.00 15.79 -9.69
CA LYS A 195 0.33 15.32 -9.27
C LYS A 195 0.32 13.86 -8.81
N GLY A 196 -0.84 13.29 -8.49
CA GLY A 196 -0.97 11.95 -7.92
C GLY A 196 -0.88 11.93 -6.39
N SER A 197 -1.11 13.08 -5.75
CA SER A 197 -1.17 13.18 -4.29
C SER A 197 -2.45 12.55 -3.77
N LEU A 198 -2.36 11.83 -2.65
CA LEU A 198 -3.52 11.40 -1.88
C LEU A 198 -3.87 12.47 -0.86
N LEU A 199 -5.14 12.83 -0.79
CA LEU A 199 -5.61 13.86 0.13
C LEU A 199 -6.97 13.51 0.73
N LEU A 200 -7.24 14.06 1.90
CA LEU A 200 -8.51 14.00 2.60
C LEU A 200 -9.28 15.28 2.39
N VAL A 201 -10.59 15.17 2.26
CA VAL A 201 -11.52 16.30 2.17
C VAL A 201 -12.66 16.13 3.15
N HIS A 202 -13.18 17.25 3.67
CA HIS A 202 -14.42 17.27 4.44
C HIS A 202 -15.55 17.76 3.52
N ASP A 203 -16.54 16.91 3.27
CA ASP A 203 -17.63 17.20 2.30
C ASP A 203 -18.84 17.93 2.91
N GLY A 204 -18.74 18.34 4.16
CA GLY A 204 -19.82 18.96 4.94
C GLY A 204 -20.39 18.02 6.00
N GLU A 205 -20.31 16.71 5.81
CA GLU A 205 -20.81 15.68 6.74
C GLU A 205 -19.69 14.85 7.36
N LYS A 206 -18.70 14.48 6.55
CA LYS A 206 -17.62 13.55 6.95
C LYS A 206 -16.31 13.85 6.24
N VAL A 207 -15.24 13.34 6.80
CA VAL A 207 -13.93 13.31 6.13
C VAL A 207 -13.80 12.05 5.29
N LYS A 208 -13.30 12.18 4.08
CA LYS A 208 -13.11 11.08 3.13
C LYS A 208 -11.84 11.25 2.31
N VAL A 209 -11.37 10.15 1.74
CA VAL A 209 -10.33 10.18 0.70
C VAL A 209 -10.92 10.79 -0.57
N GLU A 210 -10.29 11.81 -1.14
CA GLU A 210 -10.80 12.42 -2.39
C GLU A 210 -10.63 11.49 -3.59
N GLN A 211 -9.43 10.94 -3.77
CA GLN A 211 -9.17 9.94 -4.80
C GLN A 211 -8.03 9.01 -4.38
N GLY A 212 -8.19 7.70 -4.58
CA GLY A 212 -7.20 6.67 -4.27
C GLY A 212 -6.09 6.57 -5.32
N LEU A 213 -5.09 7.46 -5.26
CA LEU A 213 -3.98 7.54 -6.22
C LEU A 213 -2.66 7.12 -5.58
N VAL A 214 -1.80 6.48 -6.38
CA VAL A 214 -0.36 6.39 -6.15
C VAL A 214 0.35 7.59 -6.79
N THR A 215 1.59 7.84 -6.42
CA THR A 215 2.36 9.02 -6.86
C THR A 215 2.63 9.07 -8.37
N SER A 216 2.51 7.94 -9.08
CA SER A 216 2.53 7.88 -10.55
C SER A 216 1.18 8.23 -11.20
N LYS A 217 0.19 8.69 -10.42
CA LYS A 217 -1.18 9.05 -10.85
C LYS A 217 -2.08 7.87 -11.22
N LYS A 218 -1.62 6.64 -11.07
CA LYS A 218 -2.44 5.44 -11.25
C LYS A 218 -3.34 5.21 -10.04
N LYS A 219 -4.37 4.40 -10.22
CA LYS A 219 -5.28 4.04 -9.12
C LYS A 219 -4.64 3.01 -8.20
N ILE A 220 -4.74 3.22 -6.89
CA ILE A 220 -4.30 2.23 -5.90
C ILE A 220 -4.95 0.87 -6.15
N ARG A 221 -6.24 0.85 -6.56
CA ARG A 221 -6.94 -0.39 -6.90
C ARG A 221 -6.23 -1.20 -7.99
N ALA A 222 -5.83 -0.56 -9.10
CA ALA A 222 -5.11 -1.21 -10.20
C ALA A 222 -3.75 -1.76 -9.74
N ILE A 223 -2.99 -0.96 -8.98
CA ILE A 223 -1.70 -1.39 -8.45
C ILE A 223 -1.84 -2.58 -7.49
N ARG A 224 -2.88 -2.60 -6.65
CA ARG A 224 -3.14 -3.74 -5.76
C ARG A 224 -3.53 -5.01 -6.51
N ALA A 225 -4.23 -4.90 -7.63
CA ALA A 225 -4.50 -6.04 -8.50
C ALA A 225 -3.19 -6.63 -9.06
N ARG A 226 -2.30 -5.76 -9.60
CA ARG A 226 -0.96 -6.18 -10.06
C ARG A 226 -0.14 -6.81 -8.94
N GLN A 227 -0.12 -6.19 -7.76
CA GLN A 227 0.57 -6.71 -6.59
C GLN A 227 0.09 -8.12 -6.23
N ALA A 228 -1.22 -8.34 -6.17
CA ALA A 228 -1.79 -9.65 -5.85
C ALA A 228 -1.38 -10.71 -6.88
N ILE A 229 -1.50 -10.41 -8.17
CA ILE A 229 -1.13 -11.32 -9.26
C ILE A 229 0.36 -11.67 -9.19
N SER A 230 1.22 -10.66 -9.05
CA SER A 230 2.69 -10.84 -8.98
C SER A 230 3.14 -11.57 -7.71
N THR A 231 2.33 -11.63 -6.67
CA THR A 231 2.64 -12.34 -5.41
C THR A 231 2.03 -13.74 -5.40
N ASP A 232 0.77 -13.86 -5.79
CA ASP A 232 0.01 -15.13 -5.63
C ASP A 232 0.40 -16.16 -6.66
N ILE A 233 0.70 -15.77 -7.90
CA ILE A 233 1.09 -16.73 -8.95
C ILE A 233 2.43 -17.39 -8.62
N PRO A 234 3.54 -16.66 -8.33
CA PRO A 234 4.81 -17.30 -7.96
C PRO A 234 4.71 -18.15 -6.69
N ARG A 235 3.96 -17.69 -5.68
CA ARG A 235 3.74 -18.45 -4.44
C ARG A 235 3.03 -19.77 -4.73
N THR A 236 1.93 -19.73 -5.48
CA THR A 236 1.18 -20.94 -5.84
C THR A 236 2.01 -21.88 -6.72
N ALA A 237 2.81 -21.32 -7.65
CA ALA A 237 3.70 -22.10 -8.48
C ALA A 237 4.75 -22.82 -7.62
N ALA A 238 5.37 -22.15 -6.65
CA ALA A 238 6.34 -22.75 -5.74
C ALA A 238 5.72 -23.87 -4.87
N GLU A 239 4.51 -23.67 -4.39
CA GLU A 239 3.83 -24.62 -3.51
C GLU A 239 3.30 -25.86 -4.27
N ALA A 240 2.78 -25.69 -5.48
CA ALA A 240 2.00 -26.71 -6.17
C ALA A 240 2.68 -27.33 -7.39
N TYR A 241 3.61 -26.65 -8.06
CA TYR A 241 4.13 -27.03 -9.38
C TYR A 241 5.64 -27.20 -9.45
N ILE A 242 6.43 -26.32 -8.83
CA ILE A 242 7.90 -26.38 -8.90
C ILE A 242 8.40 -27.67 -8.27
N GLY A 243 9.18 -28.45 -9.04
CA GLY A 243 9.73 -29.74 -8.62
C GLY A 243 8.70 -30.88 -8.55
N LYS A 244 7.46 -30.66 -9.00
CA LYS A 244 6.36 -31.64 -8.97
C LYS A 244 5.80 -31.99 -10.34
N LEU A 245 5.96 -31.10 -11.32
CA LEU A 245 5.56 -31.36 -12.71
C LEU A 245 6.79 -31.42 -13.61
N ASP A 246 6.74 -32.31 -14.58
CA ASP A 246 7.73 -32.37 -15.64
C ASP A 246 7.54 -31.22 -16.61
N ASN A 247 8.63 -30.66 -17.13
CA ASN A 247 8.59 -29.64 -18.18
C ASN A 247 8.29 -30.29 -19.55
N SER A 248 7.11 -30.84 -19.68
CA SER A 248 6.54 -31.43 -20.89
C SER A 248 5.38 -30.58 -21.40
N ALA A 249 4.88 -30.88 -22.60
CA ALA A 249 3.70 -30.18 -23.13
C ALA A 249 2.49 -30.28 -22.18
N ASP A 250 2.27 -31.41 -21.55
CA ASP A 250 1.19 -31.64 -20.59
C ASP A 250 1.42 -30.87 -19.28
N GLY A 251 2.66 -30.86 -18.75
CA GLY A 251 3.01 -30.11 -17.57
C GLY A 251 2.87 -28.58 -17.77
N GLN A 252 3.32 -28.08 -18.93
CA GLN A 252 3.14 -26.68 -19.30
C GLN A 252 1.66 -26.31 -19.46
N ALA A 253 0.84 -27.16 -20.09
CA ALA A 253 -0.60 -26.96 -20.23
C ALA A 253 -1.31 -26.96 -18.86
N ALA A 254 -0.91 -27.84 -17.94
CA ALA A 254 -1.44 -27.85 -16.57
C ALA A 254 -1.14 -26.55 -15.82
N LEU A 255 0.11 -26.05 -15.90
CA LEU A 255 0.49 -24.78 -15.29
C LEU A 255 -0.29 -23.59 -15.88
N ILE A 256 -0.40 -23.50 -17.22
CA ILE A 256 -1.20 -22.48 -17.92
C ILE A 256 -2.65 -22.50 -17.45
N SER A 257 -3.25 -23.68 -17.39
CA SER A 257 -4.65 -23.86 -16.95
C SER A 257 -4.86 -23.41 -15.51
N ALA A 258 -3.92 -23.67 -14.63
CA ALA A 258 -4.00 -23.25 -13.23
C ALA A 258 -3.86 -21.71 -13.05
N VAL A 259 -2.91 -21.09 -13.75
CA VAL A 259 -2.75 -19.64 -13.77
C VAL A 259 -4.00 -18.97 -14.35
N LYS A 260 -4.54 -19.52 -15.46
CA LYS A 260 -5.76 -19.04 -16.08
C LYS A 260 -6.96 -19.13 -15.12
N ALA A 261 -7.15 -20.25 -14.45
CA ALA A 261 -8.22 -20.43 -13.46
C ALA A 261 -8.11 -19.46 -12.27
N TYR A 262 -6.89 -19.10 -11.86
CA TYR A 262 -6.69 -18.04 -10.85
C TYR A 262 -7.14 -16.68 -11.37
N LEU A 263 -6.74 -16.30 -12.57
CA LEU A 263 -7.13 -15.00 -13.17
C LEU A 263 -8.63 -14.93 -13.46
N GLU A 264 -9.25 -16.01 -13.93
CA GLU A 264 -10.71 -16.10 -14.14
C GLU A 264 -11.48 -15.87 -12.83
N ARG A 265 -10.98 -16.33 -11.68
CA ARG A 265 -11.57 -15.99 -10.38
C ARG A 265 -11.47 -14.49 -10.06
N LEU A 266 -10.37 -13.84 -10.44
CA LEU A 266 -10.23 -12.40 -10.30
C LEU A 266 -11.17 -11.64 -11.25
N GLU A 267 -11.39 -12.15 -12.47
CA GLU A 267 -12.35 -11.60 -13.43
C GLU A 267 -13.79 -11.71 -12.90
N LEU A 268 -14.20 -12.86 -12.40
CA LEU A 268 -15.51 -13.06 -11.76
C LEU A 268 -15.73 -12.12 -10.56
N ASN A 269 -14.67 -11.71 -9.89
CA ASN A 269 -14.69 -10.73 -8.80
C ASN A 269 -14.52 -9.28 -9.29
N HIS A 270 -14.57 -9.02 -10.58
CA HIS A 270 -14.44 -7.69 -11.19
C HIS A 270 -13.12 -6.98 -10.84
N VAL A 271 -12.02 -7.72 -10.74
CA VAL A 271 -10.69 -7.17 -10.51
C VAL A 271 -10.00 -6.83 -11.83
N LEU A 272 -10.21 -7.68 -12.85
CA LEU A 272 -9.58 -7.57 -14.17
C LEU A 272 -10.49 -8.15 -15.26
N THR A 273 -10.10 -7.95 -16.53
CA THR A 273 -10.72 -8.51 -17.75
C THR A 273 -9.64 -8.85 -18.78
N ASP A 274 -10.04 -9.36 -19.93
CA ASP A 274 -9.16 -9.61 -21.09
C ASP A 274 -7.95 -10.49 -20.77
N ILE A 275 -8.20 -11.62 -20.13
CA ILE A 275 -7.17 -12.52 -19.63
C ILE A 275 -6.50 -13.26 -20.78
N VAL A 276 -5.17 -13.22 -20.83
CA VAL A 276 -4.32 -14.01 -21.71
C VAL A 276 -3.28 -14.75 -20.87
N VAL A 277 -3.19 -16.05 -21.04
CA VAL A 277 -2.13 -16.89 -20.43
C VAL A 277 -1.62 -17.85 -21.48
N THR A 278 -0.38 -17.68 -21.89
CA THR A 278 0.30 -18.49 -22.91
C THR A 278 1.75 -18.73 -22.54
N LEU A 279 2.42 -19.63 -23.23
CA LEU A 279 3.89 -19.63 -23.21
C LEU A 279 4.38 -18.32 -23.82
N ASP A 280 5.51 -17.81 -23.30
CA ASP A 280 6.14 -16.62 -23.83
C ASP A 280 6.68 -16.90 -25.24
N PRO A 281 6.22 -16.19 -26.28
CA PRO A 281 6.68 -16.43 -27.65
C PRO A 281 8.12 -15.96 -27.88
N GLU A 282 8.67 -15.08 -27.04
CA GLU A 282 10.02 -14.56 -27.17
C GLU A 282 11.07 -15.39 -26.43
N ARG A 283 10.63 -16.21 -25.48
CA ARG A 283 11.49 -17.04 -24.63
C ARG A 283 11.05 -18.49 -24.67
N LYS A 284 11.94 -19.35 -25.16
CA LYS A 284 11.67 -20.80 -25.26
C LYS A 284 11.71 -21.45 -23.87
N SER A 285 10.64 -22.15 -23.53
CA SER A 285 10.58 -23.01 -22.34
C SER A 285 11.33 -24.32 -22.61
N GLU A 286 12.49 -24.51 -21.95
CA GLU A 286 13.31 -25.72 -22.10
C GLU A 286 14.10 -26.02 -20.81
N GLY A 287 14.57 -27.24 -20.68
CA GLY A 287 15.27 -27.72 -19.48
C GLY A 287 14.32 -27.68 -18.27
N ASP A 288 14.69 -26.97 -17.21
CA ASP A 288 13.93 -26.78 -15.99
C ASP A 288 13.12 -25.47 -15.98
N SER A 289 13.16 -24.71 -17.06
CA SER A 289 12.62 -23.35 -17.12
C SER A 289 11.36 -23.28 -17.99
N VAL A 290 10.30 -22.68 -17.45
CA VAL A 290 9.05 -22.36 -18.16
C VAL A 290 8.81 -20.86 -18.13
N TYR A 291 8.58 -20.29 -19.31
CA TYR A 291 8.28 -18.85 -19.48
C TYR A 291 6.84 -18.67 -19.89
N LEU A 292 6.07 -17.94 -19.07
CA LEU A 292 4.68 -17.59 -19.33
C LEU A 292 4.53 -16.12 -19.70
N LEU A 293 3.70 -15.83 -20.69
CA LEU A 293 3.16 -14.51 -20.98
C LEU A 293 1.78 -14.41 -20.35
N ILE A 294 1.61 -13.45 -19.43
CA ILE A 294 0.35 -13.18 -18.74
C ILE A 294 -0.08 -11.76 -19.10
N GLY A 295 -1.23 -11.62 -19.76
CA GLY A 295 -1.85 -10.36 -20.09
C GLY A 295 -3.23 -10.23 -19.43
N PHE A 296 -3.59 -9.02 -19.02
CA PHE A 296 -4.90 -8.67 -18.48
C PHE A 296 -5.13 -7.15 -18.52
N THR A 297 -6.38 -6.74 -18.43
CA THR A 297 -6.79 -5.35 -18.24
C THR A 297 -7.36 -5.18 -16.83
N GLU A 298 -6.88 -4.21 -16.06
CA GLU A 298 -7.45 -3.93 -14.73
C GLU A 298 -8.83 -3.27 -14.88
N THR A 299 -9.83 -3.78 -14.17
CA THR A 299 -11.16 -3.17 -14.10
C THR A 299 -11.10 -1.92 -13.22
N ASP A 300 -11.48 -0.76 -13.75
CA ASP A 300 -11.55 0.47 -12.97
C ASP A 300 -12.89 0.61 -12.22
N SER A 301 -12.90 1.45 -11.19
CA SER A 301 -14.11 1.86 -10.48
C SER A 301 -14.76 3.05 -11.18
N MET A 302 -16.09 3.13 -11.15
CA MET A 302 -16.81 4.33 -11.55
C MET A 302 -16.60 5.42 -10.48
N GLU A 303 -15.63 6.32 -10.71
CA GLU A 303 -15.25 7.37 -9.76
C GLU A 303 -15.65 8.77 -10.21
N ARG A 304 -16.03 8.94 -11.48
CA ARG A 304 -16.46 10.24 -12.04
C ARG A 304 -17.74 10.05 -12.81
N ILE A 305 -18.79 10.79 -12.41
CA ILE A 305 -20.09 10.76 -13.06
C ILE A 305 -20.37 12.18 -13.58
N PHE A 306 -20.52 12.31 -14.89
CA PHE A 306 -20.87 13.58 -15.52
C PHE A 306 -22.35 13.52 -15.89
N LEU A 307 -23.13 14.49 -15.41
CA LEU A 307 -24.57 14.57 -15.65
C LEU A 307 -24.89 15.77 -16.57
N THR A 308 -25.65 15.52 -17.62
CA THR A 308 -26.24 16.57 -18.41
C THR A 308 -27.74 16.57 -18.15
N VAL A 309 -28.26 17.61 -17.52
CA VAL A 309 -29.68 17.81 -17.29
C VAL A 309 -30.20 18.75 -18.37
N ARG A 310 -31.18 18.28 -19.13
CA ARG A 310 -31.95 19.14 -20.08
C ARG A 310 -33.30 19.45 -19.46
N VAL A 311 -33.61 20.73 -19.37
CA VAL A 311 -34.88 21.27 -18.86
C VAL A 311 -35.74 21.71 -20.05
#